data_64ffbd39fa8d683b8d02e8d58fe62e51
#
_entry.id   64ffbd39fa8d683b8d02e8d58fe62e51
#
_cell.length_a   1.000
_cell.length_b   1.000
_cell.length_c   1.000
_cell.angle_alpha   90.00
_cell.angle_beta   90.00
_cell.angle_gamma   90.00
#
_symmetry.space_group_name_H-M   'P 1'
#
loop_
_entity.id
_entity.type
_entity.pdbx_description
1 polymer ?
#
loop_
_entity_poly.entity_id
_entity_poly.type
_entity_poly.pdbx_seq_one_letter_code
_entity_poly.pdbx_strand_id
1 'polypeptide(L)'
;MDYLSQALPCKHQILHNCRDFLIKKCKEELDQYSCSTIPNFILPKSLKVMNEELEKQLNDVYMSKESINAYLYSKDDPALPKDHPKRLFMERYNGYLNSDCFPKDSEMKFLYETQELLNFVSACLGISPIYRWADPLACHAYNVM
;
A
#
# COMPACT_ATOMS: atom_id res chain seq x y z
N MET A 1 17.84 11.60 5.25
CA MET A 1 17.84 11.98 3.82
C MET A 1 16.40 12.14 3.40
N ASP A 2 16.06 13.23 2.76
CA ASP A 2 14.69 13.58 2.38
C ASP A 2 14.34 12.88 1.05
N TYR A 3 13.63 11.74 1.14
CA TYR A 3 13.30 10.91 -0.03
C TYR A 3 12.29 11.59 -0.97
N LEU A 4 11.37 12.39 -0.44
CA LEU A 4 10.43 13.15 -1.26
C LEU A 4 11.13 14.31 -1.98
N SER A 5 12.18 14.88 -1.39
CA SER A 5 12.98 15.92 -2.03
C SER A 5 13.84 15.41 -3.19
N GLN A 6 14.20 14.11 -3.17
CA GLN A 6 14.96 13.47 -4.25
C GLN A 6 14.11 12.88 -5.36
N ALA A 7 12.86 12.49 -5.05
CA ALA A 7 11.91 11.97 -6.03
C ALA A 7 11.36 13.05 -6.96
N LEU A 8 11.40 14.32 -6.53
CA LEU A 8 10.97 15.45 -7.35
C LEU A 8 12.21 16.11 -7.99
N PRO A 9 12.33 16.17 -9.33
CA PRO A 9 13.51 16.64 -10.03
C PRO A 9 13.75 18.16 -9.98
N CYS A 10 13.29 18.84 -8.92
CA CYS A 10 13.26 20.30 -8.89
C CYS A 10 13.91 20.90 -7.64
N LYS A 11 14.85 21.86 -7.83
CA LYS A 11 15.52 22.61 -6.77
C LYS A 11 14.61 23.66 -6.12
N HIS A 12 14.47 23.59 -4.80
CA HIS A 12 13.89 24.51 -3.80
C HIS A 12 12.53 25.20 -4.09
N GLN A 13 12.37 26.04 -5.06
CA GLN A 13 11.12 26.82 -5.27
C GLN A 13 10.12 26.12 -6.19
N ILE A 14 10.62 25.28 -7.07
CA ILE A 14 9.80 24.44 -7.95
C ILE A 14 9.20 23.24 -7.20
N LEU A 15 9.82 22.79 -6.09
CA LEU A 15 9.34 21.70 -5.24
C LEU A 15 7.97 21.99 -4.62
N HIS A 16 7.73 23.19 -4.13
CA HIS A 16 6.42 23.56 -3.56
C HIS A 16 5.32 23.55 -4.63
N ASN A 17 5.57 24.15 -5.79
CA ASN A 17 4.59 24.20 -6.87
C ASN A 17 4.27 22.81 -7.43
N CYS A 18 5.27 21.93 -7.56
CA CYS A 18 5.05 20.55 -7.99
C CYS A 18 4.27 19.75 -6.96
N ARG A 19 4.55 19.93 -5.66
CA ARG A 19 3.83 19.25 -4.58
C ARG A 19 2.36 19.66 -4.55
N ASP A 20 2.08 20.95 -4.59
CA ASP A 20 0.72 21.48 -4.53
C ASP A 20 -0.09 21.06 -5.78
N PHE A 21 0.56 21.04 -6.94
CA PHE A 21 -0.04 20.50 -8.17
C PHE A 21 -0.39 19.01 -8.04
N LEU A 22 0.52 18.19 -7.49
CA LEU A 22 0.28 16.77 -7.26
C LEU A 22 -0.86 16.54 -6.26
N ILE A 23 -0.87 17.28 -5.15
CA ILE A 23 -1.95 17.21 -4.17
C ILE A 23 -3.30 17.55 -4.79
N LYS A 24 -3.37 18.62 -5.59
CA LYS A 24 -4.58 19.01 -6.30
C LYS A 24 -5.05 17.91 -7.25
N LYS A 25 -4.14 17.40 -8.09
CA LYS A 25 -4.41 16.28 -9.01
C LYS A 25 -4.95 15.06 -8.25
N CYS A 26 -4.27 14.65 -7.16
CA CYS A 26 -4.70 13.50 -6.37
C CYS A 26 -6.10 13.69 -5.77
N LYS A 27 -6.42 14.89 -5.28
CA LYS A 27 -7.78 15.21 -4.78
C LYS A 27 -8.84 15.05 -5.88
N GLU A 28 -8.60 15.65 -7.03
CA GLU A 28 -9.52 15.57 -8.18
C GLU A 28 -9.74 14.12 -8.62
N GLU A 29 -8.66 13.32 -8.70
CA GLU A 29 -8.75 11.90 -9.07
C GLU A 29 -9.45 11.07 -7.98
N LEU A 30 -9.20 11.33 -6.71
CA LEU A 30 -9.88 10.65 -5.59
C LEU A 30 -11.38 10.97 -5.57
N ASP A 31 -11.76 12.22 -5.79
CA ASP A 31 -13.16 12.64 -5.85
C ASP A 31 -13.90 12.01 -7.03
N GLN A 32 -13.24 11.88 -8.17
CA GLN A 32 -13.86 11.37 -9.40
C GLN A 32 -13.81 9.84 -9.50
N TYR A 33 -12.72 9.21 -9.11
CA TYR A 33 -12.44 7.80 -9.38
C TYR A 33 -12.22 6.95 -8.12
N SER A 34 -12.23 7.58 -6.92
CA SER A 34 -11.88 6.96 -5.64
C SER A 34 -10.46 6.37 -5.59
N CYS A 35 -9.62 6.70 -6.56
CA CYS A 35 -8.22 6.32 -6.58
C CYS A 35 -7.39 7.37 -7.32
N SER A 36 -6.09 7.43 -7.00
CA SER A 36 -5.13 8.28 -7.70
C SER A 36 -3.83 7.51 -7.92
N THR A 37 -3.18 7.76 -9.04
CA THR A 37 -1.91 7.14 -9.41
C THR A 37 -0.85 8.21 -9.67
N ILE A 38 0.28 8.09 -9.01
CA ILE A 38 1.45 8.96 -9.19
C ILE A 38 2.58 8.15 -9.83
N PRO A 39 2.81 8.30 -11.14
CA PRO A 39 3.91 7.61 -11.79
C PRO A 39 5.27 8.04 -11.22
N ASN A 40 6.19 7.07 -11.09
CA ASN A 40 7.56 7.30 -10.60
C ASN A 40 7.64 7.95 -9.20
N PHE A 41 6.64 7.71 -8.34
CA PHE A 41 6.64 8.24 -6.97
C PHE A 41 7.81 7.71 -6.14
N ILE A 42 8.13 6.43 -6.30
CA ILE A 42 9.30 5.80 -5.67
C ILE A 42 10.48 5.85 -6.66
N LEU A 43 11.65 6.28 -6.18
CA LEU A 43 12.85 6.31 -6.99
C LEU A 43 13.23 4.89 -7.47
N PRO A 44 13.69 4.72 -8.71
CA PRO A 44 14.12 3.40 -9.21
C PRO A 44 15.19 2.74 -8.33
N LYS A 45 16.08 3.52 -7.72
CA LYS A 45 17.09 3.00 -6.79
C LYS A 45 16.45 2.41 -5.52
N SER A 46 15.49 3.11 -4.92
CA SER A 46 14.78 2.63 -3.73
C SER A 46 13.91 1.42 -4.06
N LEU A 47 13.23 1.45 -5.20
CA LEU A 47 12.44 0.31 -5.67
C LEU A 47 13.31 -0.94 -5.88
N LYS A 48 14.53 -0.77 -6.41
CA LYS A 48 15.48 -1.87 -6.55
C LYS A 48 15.87 -2.46 -5.19
N VAL A 49 16.18 -1.60 -4.20
CA VAL A 49 16.52 -2.06 -2.84
C VAL A 49 15.34 -2.79 -2.20
N MET A 50 14.12 -2.26 -2.31
CA MET A 50 12.91 -2.92 -1.81
C MET A 50 12.70 -4.30 -2.43
N ASN A 51 12.94 -4.45 -3.74
CA ASN A 51 12.84 -5.74 -4.41
C ASN A 51 13.93 -6.73 -3.93
N GLU A 52 15.17 -6.26 -3.75
CA GLU A 52 16.26 -7.10 -3.22
C GLU A 52 16.00 -7.53 -1.77
N GLU A 53 15.36 -6.68 -0.96
CA GLU A 53 14.92 -7.04 0.39
C GLU A 53 13.83 -8.12 0.33
N LEU A 54 12.85 -7.95 -0.54
CA LEU A 54 11.77 -8.92 -0.75
C LEU A 54 12.30 -10.29 -1.21
N GLU A 55 13.20 -10.32 -2.19
CA GLU A 55 13.77 -11.55 -2.73
C GLU A 55 14.46 -12.38 -1.65
N LYS A 56 15.11 -11.75 -0.68
CA LYS A 56 15.77 -12.44 0.44
C LYS A 56 14.78 -13.11 1.41
N GLN A 57 13.53 -12.65 1.44
CA GLN A 57 12.49 -13.10 2.36
C GLN A 57 11.42 -13.99 1.69
N LEU A 58 11.59 -14.34 0.40
CA LEU A 58 10.59 -15.13 -0.33
C LEU A 58 10.28 -16.49 0.32
N ASN A 59 11.26 -17.07 1.04
CA ASN A 59 11.05 -18.33 1.74
C ASN A 59 10.17 -18.21 3.00
N ASP A 60 10.00 -16.99 3.50
CA ASP A 60 9.21 -16.71 4.70
C ASP A 60 7.79 -16.24 4.34
N VAL A 61 7.42 -16.30 3.06
CA VAL A 61 6.08 -15.94 2.60
C VAL A 61 5.04 -16.86 3.22
N TYR A 62 4.12 -16.30 3.97
CA TYR A 62 2.94 -17.02 4.42
C TYR A 62 1.97 -17.17 3.25
N MET A 63 1.79 -18.41 2.78
CA MET A 63 0.85 -18.71 1.71
C MET A 63 -0.47 -19.22 2.28
N SER A 64 -1.58 -18.54 1.91
CA SER A 64 -2.94 -18.93 2.26
C SER A 64 -3.68 -19.37 1.00
N LYS A 65 -4.31 -20.55 1.08
CA LYS A 65 -5.25 -21.02 0.07
C LYS A 65 -6.60 -21.25 0.74
N GLU A 66 -7.57 -20.47 0.33
CA GLU A 66 -8.91 -20.49 0.92
C GLU A 66 -9.97 -20.52 -0.18
N SER A 67 -11.10 -21.20 0.10
CA SER A 67 -12.31 -21.07 -0.71
C SER A 67 -13.30 -20.21 0.07
N ILE A 68 -13.53 -19.00 -0.40
CA ILE A 68 -14.37 -18.00 0.27
C ILE A 68 -15.31 -17.32 -0.73
N ASN A 69 -16.44 -16.83 -0.21
CA ASN A 69 -17.34 -15.99 -0.98
C ASN A 69 -16.98 -14.50 -0.87
N ALA A 70 -17.66 -13.63 -1.59
CA ALA A 70 -17.44 -12.17 -1.58
C ALA A 70 -17.64 -11.51 -0.20
N TYR A 71 -18.26 -12.20 0.74
CA TYR A 71 -18.47 -11.75 2.13
C TYR A 71 -17.46 -12.38 3.11
N LEU A 72 -16.42 -13.04 2.60
CA LEU A 72 -15.36 -13.69 3.37
C LEU A 72 -15.82 -14.90 4.22
N TYR A 73 -16.95 -15.50 3.90
CA TYR A 73 -17.38 -16.76 4.53
C TYR A 73 -16.79 -17.95 3.78
N SER A 74 -16.33 -18.95 4.54
CA SER A 74 -15.81 -20.22 4.04
C SER A 74 -16.82 -21.36 4.05
N LYS A 75 -18.02 -21.12 4.62
CA LYS A 75 -19.07 -22.13 4.73
C LYS A 75 -20.26 -21.76 3.85
N ASP A 76 -20.79 -22.76 3.14
CA ASP A 76 -22.04 -22.64 2.38
C ASP A 76 -23.25 -22.56 3.32
N ASP A 77 -24.25 -21.79 2.92
CA ASP A 77 -25.55 -21.71 3.61
C ASP A 77 -26.65 -22.28 2.68
N PRO A 78 -27.02 -23.57 2.86
CA PRO A 78 -28.03 -24.21 2.04
C PRO A 78 -29.44 -23.62 2.18
N ALA A 79 -29.71 -22.81 3.20
CA ALA A 79 -30.97 -22.12 3.39
C ALA A 79 -31.21 -21.01 2.36
N LEU A 80 -30.16 -20.56 1.70
CA LEU A 80 -30.22 -19.52 0.66
C LEU A 80 -30.41 -20.15 -0.74
N PRO A 81 -30.98 -19.41 -1.70
CA PRO A 81 -31.06 -19.83 -3.10
C PRO A 81 -29.68 -20.16 -3.67
N LYS A 82 -29.61 -21.12 -4.62
CA LYS A 82 -28.32 -21.58 -5.18
C LYS A 82 -27.51 -20.50 -5.87
N ASP A 83 -28.17 -19.51 -6.44
CA ASP A 83 -27.60 -18.35 -7.14
C ASP A 83 -27.34 -17.16 -6.22
N HIS A 84 -27.59 -17.30 -4.91
CA HIS A 84 -27.33 -16.22 -3.97
C HIS A 84 -25.83 -15.91 -3.85
N PRO A 85 -25.40 -14.63 -3.88
CA PRO A 85 -23.98 -14.25 -3.86
C PRO A 85 -23.16 -14.84 -2.69
N LYS A 86 -23.77 -15.10 -1.54
CA LYS A 86 -23.11 -15.78 -0.41
C LYS A 86 -22.79 -17.26 -0.69
N ARG A 87 -23.36 -17.86 -1.71
CA ARG A 87 -23.13 -19.25 -2.12
C ARG A 87 -22.15 -19.38 -3.31
N LEU A 88 -21.66 -18.27 -3.84
CA LEU A 88 -20.65 -18.25 -4.89
C LEU A 88 -19.28 -18.20 -4.26
N PHE A 89 -18.57 -19.32 -4.26
CA PHE A 89 -17.23 -19.45 -3.70
C PHE A 89 -16.17 -19.33 -4.79
N MET A 90 -15.08 -18.66 -4.44
CA MET A 90 -13.89 -18.51 -5.28
C MET A 90 -12.66 -19.01 -4.51
N GLU A 91 -11.78 -19.70 -5.20
CA GLU A 91 -10.46 -20.00 -4.64
C GLU A 91 -9.66 -18.71 -4.56
N ARG A 92 -9.16 -18.41 -3.37
CA ARG A 92 -8.23 -17.31 -3.11
C ARG A 92 -6.88 -17.91 -2.75
N TYR A 93 -5.88 -17.52 -3.49
CA TYR A 93 -4.50 -17.89 -3.26
C TYR A 93 -3.65 -16.64 -3.09
N ASN A 94 -3.20 -16.38 -1.88
CA ASN A 94 -2.42 -15.20 -1.55
C ASN A 94 -1.22 -15.58 -0.71
N GLY A 95 -0.08 -14.93 -1.00
CA GLY A 95 1.05 -14.88 -0.10
C GLY A 95 1.24 -13.48 0.44
N TYR A 96 1.75 -13.38 1.66
CA TYR A 96 2.18 -12.10 2.21
C TYR A 96 3.34 -12.25 3.16
N LEU A 97 4.15 -11.19 3.19
CA LEU A 97 5.23 -10.98 4.13
C LEU A 97 4.90 -9.77 4.98
N ASN A 98 4.83 -9.97 6.28
CA ASN A 98 4.58 -8.91 7.23
C ASN A 98 5.84 -8.08 7.49
N SER A 99 5.65 -6.92 8.13
CA SER A 99 6.72 -5.97 8.43
C SER A 99 7.81 -6.53 9.35
N ASP A 100 7.51 -7.52 10.18
CA ASP A 100 8.45 -8.18 11.08
C ASP A 100 9.44 -9.12 10.36
N CYS A 101 9.12 -9.55 9.13
CA CYS A 101 10.04 -10.30 8.29
C CYS A 101 11.21 -9.45 7.75
N PHE A 102 11.09 -8.13 7.80
CA PHE A 102 12.09 -7.22 7.23
C PHE A 102 13.01 -6.61 8.29
N PRO A 103 14.26 -6.26 7.91
CA PRO A 103 15.18 -5.56 8.81
C PRO A 103 14.59 -4.23 9.29
N LYS A 104 15.01 -3.78 10.48
CA LYS A 104 14.53 -2.50 11.04
C LYS A 104 14.88 -1.28 10.19
N ASP A 105 15.91 -1.39 9.38
CA ASP A 105 16.43 -0.39 8.46
C ASP A 105 16.01 -0.62 7.00
N SER A 106 14.95 -1.43 6.78
CA SER A 106 14.44 -1.69 5.43
C SER A 106 13.94 -0.41 4.74
N GLU A 107 14.12 -0.36 3.43
CA GLU A 107 13.75 0.78 2.60
C GLU A 107 12.24 1.04 2.62
N MET A 108 11.42 -0.05 2.63
CA MET A 108 9.97 0.04 2.73
C MET A 108 9.54 0.62 4.08
N LYS A 109 10.15 0.15 5.17
CA LYS A 109 9.85 0.66 6.52
C LYS A 109 10.23 2.14 6.64
N PHE A 110 11.40 2.50 6.12
CA PHE A 110 11.84 3.89 6.10
C PHE A 110 10.84 4.78 5.36
N LEU A 111 10.39 4.37 4.17
CA LEU A 111 9.38 5.11 3.40
C LEU A 111 8.07 5.25 4.20
N TYR A 112 7.57 4.16 4.78
CA TYR A 112 6.32 4.16 5.57
C TYR A 112 6.41 5.08 6.79
N GLU A 113 7.57 5.15 7.45
CA GLU A 113 7.77 5.93 8.67
C GLU A 113 8.09 7.40 8.41
N THR A 114 8.32 7.84 7.16
CA THR A 114 8.58 9.26 6.88
C THR A 114 7.38 10.14 7.18
N GLN A 115 7.61 11.24 7.87
CA GLN A 115 6.56 12.22 8.18
C GLN A 115 6.06 12.91 6.90
N GLU A 116 6.93 13.06 5.91
CA GLU A 116 6.65 13.65 4.61
C GLU A 116 5.58 12.86 3.85
N LEU A 117 5.67 11.52 3.85
CA LEU A 117 4.65 10.67 3.24
C LEU A 117 3.31 10.85 3.95
N LEU A 118 3.30 10.81 5.28
CA LEU A 118 2.09 10.98 6.07
C LEU A 118 1.43 12.35 5.79
N ASN A 119 2.22 13.42 5.79
CA ASN A 119 1.74 14.77 5.50
C ASN A 119 1.22 14.91 4.06
N PHE A 120 1.87 14.24 3.09
CA PHE A 120 1.42 14.22 1.70
C PHE A 120 0.06 13.52 1.57
N VAL A 121 -0.08 12.32 2.16
CA VAL A 121 -1.33 11.55 2.14
C VAL A 121 -2.45 12.32 2.84
N SER A 122 -2.17 12.90 4.01
CA SER A 122 -3.12 13.77 4.73
C SER A 122 -3.62 14.93 3.86
N ALA A 123 -2.71 15.59 3.14
CA ALA A 123 -3.05 16.68 2.24
C ALA A 123 -3.89 16.20 1.06
N CYS A 124 -3.58 15.04 0.45
CA CYS A 124 -4.36 14.48 -0.66
C CYS A 124 -5.78 14.10 -0.24
N LEU A 125 -5.93 13.52 0.95
CA LEU A 125 -7.24 13.13 1.49
C LEU A 125 -8.05 14.32 2.04
N GLY A 126 -7.38 15.44 2.35
CA GLY A 126 -8.02 16.56 3.04
C GLY A 126 -8.41 16.25 4.49
N ILE A 127 -7.80 15.24 5.10
CA ILE A 127 -8.08 14.76 6.47
C ILE A 127 -6.86 15.02 7.35
N SER A 128 -7.06 15.64 8.51
CA SER A 128 -6.00 15.89 9.49
C SER A 128 -6.58 15.88 10.92
N PRO A 129 -5.89 15.21 11.87
CA PRO A 129 -4.69 14.38 11.67
C PRO A 129 -5.02 13.02 11.08
N ILE A 130 -4.05 12.43 10.38
CA ILE A 130 -4.04 11.00 10.07
C ILE A 130 -2.89 10.32 10.84
N TYR A 131 -3.05 9.04 11.09
CA TYR A 131 -2.13 8.27 11.92
C TYR A 131 -1.63 7.06 11.16
N ARG A 132 -0.40 6.62 11.45
CA ARG A 132 0.09 5.34 10.99
C ARG A 132 -0.64 4.21 11.73
N TRP A 133 -0.74 3.08 11.08
CA TRP A 133 -1.25 1.87 11.72
C TRP A 133 -0.33 1.48 12.88
N ALA A 134 -0.91 1.23 14.05
CA ALA A 134 -0.16 1.01 15.29
C ALA A 134 0.34 -0.43 15.47
N ASP A 135 -0.19 -1.38 14.69
CA ASP A 135 0.24 -2.78 14.75
C ASP A 135 1.65 -2.93 14.13
N PRO A 136 2.66 -3.32 14.91
CA PRO A 136 4.03 -3.44 14.42
C PRO A 136 4.22 -4.59 13.41
N LEU A 137 3.30 -5.56 13.37
CA LEU A 137 3.38 -6.71 12.46
C LEU A 137 2.73 -6.43 11.11
N ALA A 138 1.72 -5.55 11.08
CA ALA A 138 0.93 -5.28 9.89
C ALA A 138 0.97 -3.81 9.44
N CYS A 139 2.00 -3.05 9.85
CA CYS A 139 2.12 -1.65 9.45
C CYS A 139 2.41 -1.49 7.95
N HIS A 140 3.10 -2.43 7.34
CA HIS A 140 3.25 -2.59 5.90
C HIS A 140 3.43 -4.08 5.57
N ALA A 141 3.09 -4.48 4.36
CA ALA A 141 3.25 -5.85 3.90
C ALA A 141 3.50 -5.90 2.40
N TYR A 142 4.19 -6.96 1.96
CA TYR A 142 4.26 -7.33 0.56
C TYR A 142 3.24 -8.43 0.28
N ASN A 143 2.50 -8.27 -0.82
CA ASN A 143 1.58 -9.30 -1.30
C ASN A 143 2.19 -10.04 -2.47
N VAL A 144 2.09 -11.37 -2.45
CA VAL A 144 2.50 -12.27 -3.52
C VAL A 144 1.25 -12.97 -4.05
N MET A 145 1.02 -12.86 -5.35
CA MET A 145 -0.13 -13.46 -6.04
C MET A 145 0.34 -14.38 -7.14
#